data_e20b6207e881a89aa969f990b3b5c715
#
_entry.id   e20b6207e881a89aa969f990b3b5c715
#
_cell.length_a   1.000
_cell.length_b   1.000
_cell.length_c   1.000
_cell.angle_alpha   90.00
_cell.angle_beta   90.00
_cell.angle_gamma   90.00
#
_symmetry.space_group_name_H-M   'P 1'
#
loop_
_entity.id
_entity.type
_entity.pdbx_description
1 polymer ?
#
loop_
_entity_poly.entity_id
_entity_poly.type
_entity_poly.pdbx_seq_one_letter_code
_entity_poly.pdbx_strand_id
1 'polypeptide(L)'
;MNTNAWPSLRAPSIVLFVALAGLMSCNSAPPSTPDDICQVFRDKSSWYADARRAQKRWGLPVPVGMAFVYKESAYVADAKPPRGKLLWVIPWRRPSSAYGYAQATDGAWREYLQETRGFFRERDDLGNALDFIGWYNDRSHRRLGIAKTDAYNLYLAYYVGPGGYARGHYRTQPEVRNYARRVAERSQLYNKQLARCANKLDRGWWPL
;
A
#
# COMPACT_ATOMS: atom_id res chain seq x y z
N MET A 1 -78.96 25.14 23.37
CA MET A 1 -78.20 24.06 23.91
C MET A 1 -77.27 23.56 22.79
N ASN A 2 -76.02 24.04 22.78
CA ASN A 2 -75.05 23.77 21.73
C ASN A 2 -73.96 22.98 22.35
N THR A 3 -73.76 21.71 21.91
CA THR A 3 -72.65 20.84 22.28
C THR A 3 -71.69 20.89 21.18
N ASN A 4 -70.58 21.63 21.38
CA ASN A 4 -69.42 21.65 20.48
C ASN A 4 -68.55 20.40 20.72
N ALA A 5 -68.57 19.47 19.73
CA ALA A 5 -67.66 18.36 19.70
C ALA A 5 -66.32 18.76 18.98
N TRP A 6 -65.23 18.68 19.68
CA TRP A 6 -63.87 18.87 19.11
C TRP A 6 -63.41 17.62 18.36
N PRO A 7 -62.86 17.75 17.17
CA PRO A 7 -62.27 16.59 16.49
C PRO A 7 -60.90 16.23 17.11
N SER A 8 -60.76 14.98 17.49
CA SER A 8 -59.51 14.41 17.96
C SER A 8 -58.47 14.36 16.84
N LEU A 9 -57.42 15.16 16.93
CA LEU A 9 -56.25 15.09 16.09
C LEU A 9 -55.47 13.80 16.42
N ARG A 10 -55.56 12.83 15.50
CA ARG A 10 -54.69 11.65 15.52
C ARG A 10 -53.31 12.09 15.06
N ALA A 11 -52.31 12.04 15.96
CA ALA A 11 -50.91 12.24 15.62
C ALA A 11 -50.42 11.09 14.70
N PRO A 12 -49.75 11.40 13.59
CA PRO A 12 -49.15 10.35 12.79
C PRO A 12 -47.95 9.77 13.54
N SER A 13 -47.97 8.43 13.72
CA SER A 13 -46.85 7.68 14.24
C SER A 13 -45.68 7.80 13.25
N ILE A 14 -44.71 8.64 13.60
CA ILE A 14 -43.43 8.69 12.90
C ILE A 14 -42.70 7.40 13.21
N VAL A 15 -42.79 6.44 12.30
CA VAL A 15 -41.94 5.25 12.29
C VAL A 15 -40.52 5.73 11.95
N LEU A 16 -39.72 5.85 13.00
CA LEU A 16 -38.29 6.17 12.88
C LEU A 16 -37.60 4.95 12.23
N PHE A 17 -37.47 4.96 10.92
CA PHE A 17 -36.58 4.07 10.20
C PHE A 17 -35.13 4.40 10.61
N VAL A 18 -34.66 3.76 11.67
CA VAL A 18 -33.21 3.68 11.94
C VAL A 18 -32.62 2.84 10.82
N ALA A 19 -32.18 3.52 9.76
CA ALA A 19 -31.33 2.93 8.75
C ALA A 19 -30.06 2.46 9.47
N LEU A 20 -29.96 1.15 9.69
CA LEU A 20 -28.73 0.47 10.09
C LEU A 20 -27.77 0.65 8.91
N ALA A 21 -27.09 1.81 8.86
CA ALA A 21 -25.93 2.00 8.01
C ALA A 21 -24.89 0.99 8.52
N GLY A 22 -24.92 -0.20 7.91
CA GLY A 22 -23.88 -1.19 8.10
C GLY A 22 -22.55 -0.49 7.81
N LEU A 23 -21.74 -0.36 8.83
CA LEU A 23 -20.34 0.03 8.71
C LEU A 23 -19.71 -1.01 7.79
N MET A 24 -19.71 -0.75 6.48
CA MET A 24 -18.75 -1.36 5.57
C MET A 24 -17.39 -0.88 6.07
N SER A 25 -16.86 -1.59 7.04
CA SER A 25 -15.46 -1.51 7.42
C SER A 25 -14.69 -1.80 6.14
N CYS A 26 -14.24 -0.74 5.47
CA CYS A 26 -13.30 -0.86 4.38
C CYS A 26 -12.22 -1.82 4.88
N ASN A 27 -11.97 -2.87 4.14
CA ASN A 27 -11.07 -3.97 4.50
C ASN A 27 -9.60 -3.48 4.51
N SER A 28 -9.33 -2.45 5.30
CA SER A 28 -8.04 -1.76 5.42
C SER A 28 -7.09 -2.45 6.40
N ALA A 29 -7.58 -3.43 7.18
CA ALA A 29 -6.74 -4.19 8.09
C ALA A 29 -5.64 -4.95 7.31
N PRO A 30 -4.40 -5.02 7.83
CA PRO A 30 -3.35 -5.84 7.24
C PRO A 30 -3.76 -7.31 7.12
N PRO A 31 -3.14 -8.09 6.19
CA PRO A 31 -3.36 -9.53 6.11
C PRO A 31 -2.99 -10.23 7.43
N SER A 32 -3.71 -11.29 7.76
CA SER A 32 -3.50 -12.05 9.00
C SER A 32 -2.13 -12.75 9.06
N THR A 33 -1.62 -13.17 7.91
CA THR A 33 -0.36 -13.91 7.77
C THR A 33 0.54 -13.25 6.70
N PRO A 34 1.17 -12.12 6.99
CA PRO A 34 1.93 -11.35 6.01
C PRO A 34 3.18 -12.05 5.49
N ASP A 35 3.62 -13.13 6.15
CA ASP A 35 4.78 -13.92 5.75
C ASP A 35 4.47 -14.98 4.69
N ASP A 36 3.20 -15.26 4.41
CA ASP A 36 2.76 -16.15 3.33
C ASP A 36 2.01 -15.37 2.25
N ILE A 37 2.66 -15.16 1.09
CA ILE A 37 2.08 -14.39 -0.01
C ILE A 37 0.81 -15.01 -0.58
N CYS A 38 0.69 -16.34 -0.55
CA CYS A 38 -0.51 -17.03 -0.99
C CYS A 38 -1.70 -16.72 -0.05
N GLN A 39 -1.42 -16.65 1.25
CA GLN A 39 -2.44 -16.28 2.23
C GLN A 39 -2.77 -14.79 2.14
N VAL A 40 -1.77 -13.92 1.95
CA VAL A 40 -2.00 -12.50 1.68
C VAL A 40 -2.99 -12.29 0.54
N PHE A 41 -2.81 -12.99 -0.58
CA PHE A 41 -3.73 -12.88 -1.73
C PHE A 41 -5.07 -13.57 -1.51
N ARG A 42 -5.17 -14.49 -0.57
CA ARG A 42 -6.44 -15.07 -0.15
C ARG A 42 -7.23 -14.09 0.70
N ASP A 43 -6.60 -13.48 1.69
CA ASP A 43 -7.21 -12.49 2.59
C ASP A 43 -7.63 -11.22 1.83
N LYS A 44 -6.87 -10.87 0.77
CA LYS A 44 -7.01 -9.67 -0.04
C LYS A 44 -7.09 -10.04 -1.52
N SER A 45 -8.24 -10.54 -1.93
CA SER A 45 -8.44 -11.17 -3.26
C SER A 45 -8.14 -10.26 -4.44
N SER A 46 -8.32 -8.94 -4.33
CA SER A 46 -7.97 -7.97 -5.40
C SER A 46 -6.47 -7.73 -5.55
N TRP A 47 -5.68 -7.94 -4.49
CA TRP A 47 -4.26 -7.54 -4.43
C TRP A 47 -3.38 -8.28 -5.44
N TYR A 48 -3.71 -9.52 -5.75
CA TYR A 48 -2.99 -10.25 -6.80
C TYR A 48 -3.18 -9.62 -8.17
N ALA A 49 -4.41 -9.24 -8.51
CA ALA A 49 -4.71 -8.55 -9.76
C ALA A 49 -4.01 -7.18 -9.82
N ASP A 50 -3.95 -6.44 -8.69
CA ASP A 50 -3.25 -5.18 -8.58
C ASP A 50 -1.74 -5.36 -8.84
N ALA A 51 -1.12 -6.34 -8.21
CA ALA A 51 0.29 -6.66 -8.38
C ALA A 51 0.60 -7.10 -9.83
N ARG A 52 -0.28 -7.90 -10.43
CA ARG A 52 -0.18 -8.29 -11.86
C ARG A 52 -0.30 -7.09 -12.80
N ARG A 53 -1.17 -6.12 -12.50
CA ARG A 53 -1.27 -4.87 -13.30
C ARG A 53 0.04 -4.07 -13.23
N ALA A 54 0.62 -3.90 -12.05
CA ALA A 54 1.92 -3.23 -11.89
C ALA A 54 3.04 -3.98 -12.64
N GLN A 55 3.05 -5.31 -12.57
CA GLN A 55 3.99 -6.14 -13.33
C GLN A 55 3.81 -5.96 -14.84
N LYS A 56 2.59 -5.99 -15.34
CA LYS A 56 2.32 -5.80 -16.77
C LYS A 56 2.76 -4.41 -17.26
N ARG A 57 2.52 -3.38 -16.45
CA ARG A 57 2.81 -2.00 -16.84
C ARG A 57 4.29 -1.64 -16.75
N TRP A 58 4.94 -2.04 -15.68
CA TRP A 58 6.29 -1.59 -15.33
C TRP A 58 7.36 -2.69 -15.38
N GLY A 59 6.96 -3.94 -15.55
CA GLY A 59 7.86 -5.09 -15.43
C GLY A 59 8.30 -5.38 -13.98
N LEU A 60 7.62 -4.81 -12.98
CA LEU A 60 7.90 -5.08 -11.57
C LEU A 60 7.41 -6.49 -11.21
N PRO A 61 8.30 -7.45 -10.84
CA PRO A 61 7.85 -8.76 -10.42
C PRO A 61 6.94 -8.68 -9.19
N VAL A 62 5.84 -9.44 -9.19
CA VAL A 62 4.88 -9.47 -8.05
C VAL A 62 5.59 -9.66 -6.71
N PRO A 63 6.52 -10.63 -6.53
CA PRO A 63 7.22 -10.81 -5.26
C PRO A 63 8.03 -9.59 -4.82
N VAL A 64 8.64 -8.87 -5.77
CA VAL A 64 9.41 -7.66 -5.47
C VAL A 64 8.47 -6.55 -4.98
N GLY A 65 7.41 -6.24 -5.73
CA GLY A 65 6.45 -5.20 -5.34
C GLY A 65 5.84 -5.44 -3.96
N MET A 66 5.40 -6.66 -3.69
CA MET A 66 4.81 -7.03 -2.40
C MET A 66 5.83 -7.00 -1.25
N ALA A 67 7.10 -7.35 -1.49
CA ALA A 67 8.16 -7.23 -0.49
C ALA A 67 8.47 -5.77 -0.14
N PHE A 68 8.39 -4.85 -1.12
CA PHE A 68 8.49 -3.41 -0.87
C PHE A 68 7.34 -2.93 0.02
N VAL A 69 6.09 -3.21 -0.35
CA VAL A 69 4.93 -2.81 0.44
C VAL A 69 5.03 -3.33 1.88
N TYR A 70 5.40 -4.59 2.05
CA TYR A 70 5.60 -5.15 3.39
C TYR A 70 6.67 -4.38 4.18
N LYS A 71 7.80 -4.06 3.56
CA LYS A 71 8.89 -3.35 4.24
C LYS A 71 8.50 -1.91 4.59
N GLU A 72 7.76 -1.23 3.73
CA GLU A 72 7.39 0.18 3.90
C GLU A 72 6.29 0.38 4.94
N SER A 73 5.27 -0.47 4.93
CA SER A 73 4.06 -0.26 5.73
C SER A 73 3.58 -1.48 6.51
N ALA A 74 4.21 -2.65 6.37
CA ALA A 74 3.66 -3.93 6.84
C ALA A 74 2.20 -4.15 6.39
N TYR A 75 1.86 -3.71 5.18
CA TYR A 75 0.51 -3.73 4.62
C TYR A 75 -0.52 -2.84 5.35
N VAL A 76 -0.07 -1.86 6.12
CA VAL A 76 -0.96 -0.85 6.73
C VAL A 76 -1.24 0.25 5.71
N ALA A 77 -2.52 0.45 5.38
CA ALA A 77 -2.95 1.36 4.32
C ALA A 77 -2.57 2.83 4.60
N ASP A 78 -2.82 3.29 5.81
CA ASP A 78 -2.61 4.66 6.25
C ASP A 78 -1.32 4.87 7.05
N ALA A 79 -0.33 3.99 6.84
CA ALA A 79 0.95 4.04 7.54
C ALA A 79 1.61 5.41 7.41
N LYS A 80 2.13 5.91 8.53
CA LYS A 80 2.83 7.19 8.63
C LYS A 80 4.09 7.01 9.48
N PRO A 81 5.19 7.70 9.18
CA PRO A 81 6.34 7.73 10.08
C PRO A 81 5.93 8.18 11.48
N PRO A 82 6.54 7.64 12.53
CA PRO A 82 6.27 8.09 13.89
C PRO A 82 6.54 9.60 14.03
N ARG A 83 5.77 10.27 14.88
CA ARG A 83 6.03 11.67 15.20
C ARG A 83 7.35 11.78 15.97
N GLY A 84 8.12 12.80 15.65
CA GLY A 84 9.24 13.21 16.51
C GLY A 84 8.73 13.62 17.90
N LYS A 85 9.61 13.67 18.88
CA LYS A 85 9.31 14.18 20.21
C LYS A 85 10.14 15.44 20.46
N LEU A 86 9.47 16.56 20.77
CA LEU A 86 10.12 17.76 21.30
C LEU A 86 10.24 17.59 22.82
N LEU A 87 11.41 17.87 23.36
CA LEU A 87 11.70 17.71 24.80
C LEU A 87 11.33 16.32 25.34
N TRP A 88 11.48 15.27 24.51
CA TRP A 88 11.24 13.85 24.83
C TRP A 88 9.78 13.48 25.11
N VAL A 89 8.87 14.45 25.32
CA VAL A 89 7.47 14.21 25.75
C VAL A 89 6.42 14.80 24.83
N ILE A 90 6.69 15.92 24.15
CA ILE A 90 5.69 16.61 23.31
C ILE A 90 5.73 16.05 21.89
N PRO A 91 4.62 15.54 21.34
CA PRO A 91 4.56 15.11 19.93
C PRO A 91 4.94 16.27 19.00
N TRP A 92 5.98 16.07 18.19
CA TRP A 92 6.46 17.07 17.23
C TRP A 92 6.16 16.67 15.79
N ARG A 93 6.60 17.50 14.84
CA ARG A 93 6.40 17.23 13.41
C ARG A 93 6.98 15.88 13.00
N ARG A 94 6.37 15.23 12.00
CA ARG A 94 6.94 14.01 11.41
C ARG A 94 8.20 14.37 10.63
N PRO A 95 9.23 13.52 10.65
CA PRO A 95 10.49 13.79 9.95
C PRO A 95 10.34 13.70 8.43
N SER A 96 9.25 13.10 7.93
CA SER A 96 8.98 12.88 6.52
C SER A 96 7.48 12.99 6.23
N SER A 97 7.14 13.38 5.01
CA SER A 97 5.77 13.35 4.45
C SER A 97 5.39 11.97 3.88
N ALA A 98 6.17 10.92 4.15
CA ALA A 98 5.88 9.55 3.72
C ALA A 98 4.51 9.10 4.23
N TYR A 99 3.74 8.43 3.33
CA TYR A 99 2.38 7.99 3.64
C TYR A 99 1.99 6.76 2.82
N GLY A 100 1.12 5.94 3.43
CA GLY A 100 0.45 4.85 2.75
C GLY A 100 1.30 3.60 2.56
N TYR A 101 0.83 2.70 1.73
CA TYR A 101 1.46 1.40 1.50
C TYR A 101 2.91 1.48 1.01
N ALA A 102 3.22 2.46 0.16
CA ALA A 102 4.55 2.63 -0.43
C ALA A 102 5.43 3.61 0.33
N GLN A 103 4.96 4.24 1.40
CA GLN A 103 5.63 5.32 2.11
C GLN A 103 6.19 6.41 1.16
N ALA A 104 5.44 6.68 0.08
CA ALA A 104 5.79 7.71 -0.88
C ALA A 104 5.73 9.09 -0.21
N THR A 105 6.77 9.91 -0.40
CA THR A 105 6.77 11.30 0.04
C THR A 105 5.90 12.16 -0.89
N ASP A 106 5.43 13.32 -0.41
CA ASP A 106 4.61 14.24 -1.21
C ASP A 106 5.28 14.64 -2.53
N GLY A 107 6.60 14.86 -2.51
CA GLY A 107 7.36 15.22 -3.70
C GLY A 107 7.40 14.09 -4.72
N ALA A 108 7.77 12.87 -4.28
CA ALA A 108 7.86 11.71 -5.16
C ALA A 108 6.48 11.30 -5.71
N TRP A 109 5.44 11.40 -4.87
CA TRP A 109 4.07 11.11 -5.31
C TRP A 109 3.57 12.11 -6.35
N ARG A 110 3.84 13.39 -6.16
CA ARG A 110 3.47 14.43 -7.13
C ARG A 110 4.16 14.23 -8.47
N GLU A 111 5.46 13.92 -8.47
CA GLU A 111 6.22 13.60 -9.68
C GLU A 111 5.60 12.40 -10.43
N TYR A 112 5.27 11.35 -9.71
CA TYR A 112 4.60 10.18 -10.26
C TYR A 112 3.24 10.51 -10.88
N LEU A 113 2.40 11.29 -10.18
CA LEU A 113 1.09 11.69 -10.72
C LEU A 113 1.23 12.52 -12.00
N GLN A 114 2.19 13.43 -12.04
CA GLN A 114 2.45 14.26 -13.22
C GLN A 114 2.92 13.41 -14.41
N GLU A 115 3.90 12.54 -14.22
CA GLU A 115 4.45 11.70 -15.29
C GLU A 115 3.45 10.65 -15.81
N THR A 116 2.58 10.14 -14.93
CA THR A 116 1.63 9.07 -15.28
C THR A 116 0.22 9.57 -15.57
N ARG A 117 -0.05 10.87 -15.44
CA ARG A 117 -1.38 11.50 -15.55
C ARG A 117 -2.43 10.88 -14.62
N GLY A 118 -2.01 10.49 -13.42
CA GLY A 118 -2.80 9.73 -12.46
C GLY A 118 -3.53 10.59 -11.43
N PHE A 119 -4.36 11.56 -11.81
CA PHE A 119 -4.90 12.62 -10.95
C PHE A 119 -5.77 12.17 -9.75
N PHE A 120 -6.37 10.98 -9.81
CA PHE A 120 -7.28 10.46 -8.77
C PHE A 120 -6.70 9.28 -7.97
N ARG A 121 -5.37 9.18 -7.90
CA ARG A 121 -4.70 8.08 -7.19
C ARG A 121 -4.41 8.45 -5.76
N GLU A 122 -4.60 7.48 -4.87
CA GLU A 122 -4.38 7.61 -3.43
C GLU A 122 -3.24 6.70 -2.98
N ARG A 123 -2.47 7.14 -1.97
CA ARG A 123 -1.30 6.39 -1.47
C ARG A 123 -1.69 5.23 -0.54
N ASP A 124 -2.91 5.22 -0.03
CA ASP A 124 -3.53 4.18 0.80
C ASP A 124 -4.35 3.16 0.00
N ASP A 125 -4.36 3.25 -1.32
CA ASP A 125 -4.78 2.19 -2.23
C ASP A 125 -3.57 1.34 -2.65
N LEU A 126 -3.67 0.00 -2.48
CA LEU A 126 -2.55 -0.89 -2.78
C LEU A 126 -2.19 -0.91 -4.27
N GLY A 127 -3.18 -0.90 -5.14
CA GLY A 127 -2.96 -0.91 -6.59
C GLY A 127 -2.18 0.32 -7.05
N ASN A 128 -2.54 1.50 -6.53
CA ASN A 128 -1.84 2.75 -6.79
C ASN A 128 -0.42 2.75 -6.19
N ALA A 129 -0.26 2.20 -5.00
CA ALA A 129 1.05 2.08 -4.34
C ALA A 129 1.99 1.13 -5.12
N LEU A 130 1.49 0.00 -5.61
CA LEU A 130 2.26 -0.92 -6.45
C LEU A 130 2.60 -0.31 -7.81
N ASP A 131 1.68 0.45 -8.41
CA ASP A 131 1.95 1.18 -9.65
C ASP A 131 3.04 2.25 -9.43
N PHE A 132 3.01 2.97 -8.30
CA PHE A 132 4.07 3.90 -7.90
C PHE A 132 5.43 3.22 -7.70
N ILE A 133 5.47 2.11 -6.95
CA ILE A 133 6.70 1.32 -6.74
C ILE A 133 7.23 0.84 -8.10
N GLY A 134 6.35 0.37 -8.97
CA GLY A 134 6.70 -0.06 -10.33
C GLY A 134 7.32 1.06 -11.16
N TRP A 135 6.69 2.22 -11.20
CA TRP A 135 7.19 3.41 -11.88
C TRP A 135 8.57 3.85 -11.33
N TYR A 136 8.73 3.88 -10.02
CA TYR A 136 9.98 4.30 -9.38
C TYR A 136 11.12 3.33 -9.69
N ASN A 137 10.85 2.03 -9.62
CA ASN A 137 11.83 1.00 -9.91
C ASN A 137 12.15 0.92 -11.41
N ASP A 138 11.20 1.19 -12.30
CA ASP A 138 11.46 1.31 -13.73
C ASP A 138 12.38 2.50 -14.05
N ARG A 139 12.20 3.65 -13.37
CA ARG A 139 13.15 4.76 -13.46
C ARG A 139 14.55 4.38 -12.98
N SER A 140 14.65 3.67 -11.86
CA SER A 140 15.92 3.18 -11.34
C SER A 140 16.58 2.20 -12.30
N HIS A 141 15.81 1.30 -12.90
CA HIS A 141 16.29 0.39 -13.95
C HIS A 141 16.87 1.16 -15.14
N ARG A 142 16.10 2.11 -15.69
CA ARG A 142 16.55 2.89 -16.88
C ARG A 142 17.77 3.79 -16.60
N ARG A 143 17.85 4.37 -15.40
CA ARG A 143 18.91 5.35 -15.07
C ARG A 143 20.18 4.71 -14.52
N LEU A 144 20.05 3.57 -13.86
CA LEU A 144 21.13 2.95 -13.06
C LEU A 144 21.50 1.55 -13.55
N GLY A 145 20.76 0.99 -14.52
CA GLY A 145 20.99 -0.37 -15.02
C GLY A 145 20.62 -1.48 -14.02
N ILE A 146 19.91 -1.17 -12.93
CA ILE A 146 19.54 -2.17 -11.93
C ILE A 146 18.47 -3.10 -12.52
N ALA A 147 18.72 -4.42 -12.46
CA ALA A 147 17.75 -5.40 -12.95
C ALA A 147 16.45 -5.32 -12.14
N LYS A 148 15.27 -5.44 -12.80
CA LYS A 148 13.95 -5.38 -12.14
C LYS A 148 13.71 -6.53 -11.16
N THR A 149 14.52 -7.58 -11.22
CA THR A 149 14.52 -8.70 -10.28
C THR A 149 15.46 -8.51 -9.08
N ASP A 150 16.34 -7.48 -9.14
CA ASP A 150 17.31 -7.19 -8.08
C ASP A 150 16.66 -6.32 -6.98
N ALA A 151 15.86 -6.95 -6.13
CA ALA A 151 15.15 -6.28 -5.06
C ALA A 151 16.08 -5.56 -4.08
N TYR A 152 17.33 -6.05 -3.89
CA TYR A 152 18.29 -5.41 -3.00
C TYR A 152 18.71 -4.02 -3.51
N ASN A 153 19.24 -3.95 -4.72
CA ASN A 153 19.71 -2.70 -5.29
C ASN A 153 18.55 -1.75 -5.63
N LEU A 154 17.41 -2.27 -6.08
CA LEU A 154 16.19 -1.47 -6.27
C LEU A 154 15.76 -0.80 -4.96
N TYR A 155 15.79 -1.52 -3.83
CA TYR A 155 15.41 -0.94 -2.55
C TYR A 155 16.42 0.10 -2.05
N LEU A 156 17.71 -0.12 -2.26
CA LEU A 156 18.72 0.91 -1.99
C LEU A 156 18.44 2.19 -2.77
N ALA A 157 18.19 2.08 -4.08
CA ALA A 157 17.85 3.22 -4.94
C ALA A 157 16.52 3.87 -4.55
N TYR A 158 15.55 3.10 -4.08
CA TYR A 158 14.27 3.59 -3.57
C TYR A 158 14.47 4.46 -2.32
N TYR A 159 15.28 4.00 -1.38
CA TYR A 159 15.48 4.63 -0.09
C TYR A 159 16.33 5.91 -0.18
N VAL A 160 17.49 5.86 -0.84
CA VAL A 160 18.40 7.01 -0.92
C VAL A 160 18.17 7.88 -2.17
N GLY A 161 17.21 7.51 -3.00
CA GLY A 161 16.95 8.11 -4.31
C GLY A 161 17.98 7.65 -5.37
N PRO A 162 17.63 7.72 -6.69
CA PRO A 162 18.53 7.30 -7.76
C PRO A 162 19.87 8.07 -7.76
N GLY A 163 19.84 9.37 -7.48
CA GLY A 163 21.06 10.18 -7.37
C GLY A 163 21.92 9.80 -6.16
N GLY A 164 21.30 9.50 -5.01
CA GLY A 164 22.01 9.03 -3.82
C GLY A 164 22.63 7.67 -4.04
N TYR A 165 21.92 6.76 -4.73
CA TYR A 165 22.44 5.45 -5.10
C TYR A 165 23.68 5.58 -6.02
N ALA A 166 23.60 6.37 -7.08
CA ALA A 166 24.72 6.59 -7.99
C ALA A 166 25.98 7.12 -7.28
N ARG A 167 25.81 7.99 -6.27
CA ARG A 167 26.91 8.50 -5.44
C ARG A 167 27.33 7.54 -4.31
N GLY A 168 26.65 6.42 -4.12
CA GLY A 168 26.98 5.42 -3.11
C GLY A 168 26.61 5.83 -1.68
N HIS A 169 25.65 6.72 -1.45
CA HIS A 169 25.23 7.19 -0.12
C HIS A 169 24.82 6.05 0.82
N TYR A 170 24.31 4.94 0.28
CA TYR A 170 23.94 3.76 1.07
C TYR A 170 25.14 3.04 1.70
N ARG A 171 26.37 3.27 1.19
CA ARG A 171 27.57 2.56 1.66
C ARG A 171 27.90 2.86 3.11
N THR A 172 27.64 4.07 3.55
CA THR A 172 27.85 4.54 4.93
C THR A 172 26.63 4.34 5.85
N GLN A 173 25.54 3.72 5.32
CA GLN A 173 24.28 3.54 6.05
C GLN A 173 23.99 2.03 6.24
N PRO A 174 24.54 1.37 7.27
CA PRO A 174 24.38 -0.07 7.48
C PRO A 174 22.92 -0.48 7.69
N GLU A 175 22.10 0.37 8.30
CA GLU A 175 20.67 0.12 8.49
C GLU A 175 19.91 0.06 7.15
N VAL A 176 20.25 0.92 6.20
CA VAL A 176 19.62 0.92 4.86
C VAL A 176 19.98 -0.35 4.11
N ARG A 177 21.26 -0.80 4.19
CA ARG A 177 21.69 -2.08 3.60
C ARG A 177 20.98 -3.28 4.25
N ASN A 178 20.76 -3.22 5.56
CA ASN A 178 20.01 -4.25 6.28
C ASN A 178 18.54 -4.27 5.86
N TYR A 179 17.92 -3.10 5.62
CA TYR A 179 16.57 -3.03 5.07
C TYR A 179 16.50 -3.63 3.68
N ALA A 180 17.44 -3.26 2.80
CA ALA A 180 17.50 -3.80 1.44
C ALA A 180 17.67 -5.32 1.42
N ARG A 181 18.52 -5.88 2.32
CA ARG A 181 18.69 -7.32 2.46
C ARG A 181 17.39 -8.02 2.83
N ARG A 182 16.65 -7.48 3.83
CA ARG A 182 15.36 -8.05 4.24
C ARG A 182 14.32 -7.98 3.13
N VAL A 183 14.32 -6.94 2.31
CA VAL A 183 13.45 -6.86 1.13
C VAL A 183 13.81 -7.94 0.10
N ALA A 184 15.09 -8.13 -0.17
CA ALA A 184 15.54 -9.18 -1.09
C ALA A 184 15.19 -10.59 -0.61
N GLU A 185 15.44 -10.89 0.67
CA GLU A 185 15.07 -12.15 1.31
C GLU A 185 13.56 -12.41 1.25
N ARG A 186 12.76 -11.39 1.56
CA ARG A 186 11.31 -11.47 1.47
C ARG A 186 10.83 -11.69 0.04
N SER A 187 11.41 -10.97 -0.91
CA SER A 187 11.11 -11.16 -2.33
C SER A 187 11.39 -12.59 -2.80
N GLN A 188 12.51 -13.17 -2.38
CA GLN A 188 12.85 -14.56 -2.70
C GLN A 188 11.88 -15.56 -2.05
N LEU A 189 11.52 -15.34 -0.78
CA LEU A 189 10.52 -16.14 -0.08
C LEU A 189 9.17 -16.10 -0.80
N TYR A 190 8.68 -14.90 -1.11
CA TYR A 190 7.42 -14.70 -1.84
C TYR A 190 7.45 -15.33 -3.24
N ASN A 191 8.60 -15.26 -3.93
CA ASN A 191 8.74 -15.92 -5.23
C ASN A 191 8.57 -17.43 -5.14
N LYS A 192 9.20 -18.07 -4.14
CA LYS A 192 9.08 -19.51 -3.89
C LYS A 192 7.65 -19.91 -3.50
N GLN A 193 6.99 -19.09 -2.68
CA GLN A 193 5.60 -19.34 -2.25
C GLN A 193 4.63 -19.15 -3.43
N LEU A 194 4.77 -18.07 -4.18
CA LEU A 194 3.89 -17.75 -5.30
C LEU A 194 3.89 -18.83 -6.38
N ALA A 195 5.05 -19.48 -6.63
CA ALA A 195 5.15 -20.59 -7.55
C ALA A 195 4.18 -21.75 -7.22
N ARG A 196 3.77 -21.89 -5.95
CA ARG A 196 2.84 -22.94 -5.48
C ARG A 196 1.38 -22.57 -5.68
N CYS A 197 1.03 -21.29 -5.70
CA CYS A 197 -0.36 -20.82 -5.73
C CYS A 197 -0.73 -20.00 -6.98
N ALA A 198 0.24 -19.56 -7.79
CA ALA A 198 -0.01 -18.69 -8.95
C ALA A 198 -1.07 -19.24 -9.90
N ASN A 199 -1.01 -20.53 -10.23
CA ASN A 199 -1.99 -21.17 -11.12
C ASN A 199 -3.44 -21.11 -10.59
N LYS A 200 -3.63 -21.11 -9.27
CA LYS A 200 -4.96 -20.95 -8.64
C LYS A 200 -5.40 -19.50 -8.69
N LEU A 201 -4.48 -18.59 -8.38
CA LEU A 201 -4.71 -17.14 -8.41
C LEU A 201 -5.06 -16.66 -9.83
N ASP A 202 -4.34 -17.13 -10.85
CA ASP A 202 -4.59 -16.75 -12.25
C ASP A 202 -5.96 -17.23 -12.76
N ARG A 203 -6.49 -18.33 -12.21
CA ARG A 203 -7.83 -18.83 -12.55
C ARG A 203 -8.95 -18.18 -11.76
N GLY A 204 -8.63 -17.27 -10.82
CA GLY A 204 -9.63 -16.64 -9.96
C GLY A 204 -10.35 -17.62 -9.02
N TRP A 205 -9.79 -18.81 -8.80
CA TRP A 205 -10.46 -19.89 -8.09
C TRP A 205 -9.95 -20.02 -6.65
N TRP A 206 -10.69 -19.40 -5.74
CA TRP A 206 -10.63 -19.74 -4.32
C TRP A 206 -11.99 -20.31 -3.91
N PRO A 207 -12.08 -21.53 -3.38
CA PRO A 207 -13.29 -21.95 -2.67
C PRO A 207 -13.48 -21.02 -1.48
N LEU A 208 -14.69 -20.46 -1.37
CA LEU A 208 -15.16 -19.70 -0.20
C LEU A 208 -15.13 -20.56 1.04
#